data_91f9439f8d516a1967ac2a427ea458eb
#
_entry.id   91f9439f8d516a1967ac2a427ea458eb
#
_cell.length_a   1.000
_cell.length_b   1.000
_cell.length_c   1.000
_cell.angle_alpha   90.00
_cell.angle_beta   90.00
_cell.angle_gamma   90.00
#
_symmetry.space_group_name_H-M   'P 1'
#
loop_
_entity.id
_entity.type
_entity.pdbx_description
1 polymer ?
#
loop_
_entity_poly.entity_id
_entity_poly.type
_entity_poly.pdbx_seq_one_letter_code
_entity_poly.pdbx_strand_id
1 'polypeptide(L)'
;MKKNILTTLVAALVYFLCIGVGVLLGNLVDHTGNMFYAPAFSALVGGSVYMILLAKVPRFGAITSIGLVIALFFLGSKHGAGAFLPGIICGLVADGIGHLGHYKDKVKNLLSFLVFAFGTTGPILLMWLTPQAYIATLIARGKSQDYIDRIMVAPNPANILLFITSVLIGALLGALIGQALSKKLAHKTS
;
A
#
# COMPACT_ATOMS: atom_id res chain seq x y z
N MET A 1 -12.17 -20.41 -13.07
CA MET A 1 -11.09 -19.53 -13.51
C MET A 1 -11.57 -18.08 -13.68
N LYS A 2 -12.55 -17.79 -14.53
CA LYS A 2 -13.08 -16.42 -14.76
C LYS A 2 -13.51 -15.68 -13.49
N LYS A 3 -14.21 -16.35 -12.56
CA LYS A 3 -14.67 -15.76 -11.29
C LYS A 3 -13.50 -15.27 -10.42
N ASN A 4 -12.39 -16.00 -10.33
CA ASN A 4 -11.24 -15.60 -9.52
C ASN A 4 -10.53 -14.38 -10.13
N ILE A 5 -10.42 -14.31 -11.46
CA ILE A 5 -9.85 -13.15 -12.16
C ILE A 5 -10.71 -11.91 -11.87
N LEU A 6 -12.02 -12.00 -12.03
CA LEU A 6 -12.92 -10.88 -11.75
C LEU A 6 -12.83 -10.44 -10.28
N THR A 7 -12.82 -11.39 -9.34
CA THR A 7 -12.67 -11.07 -7.91
C THR A 7 -11.35 -10.36 -7.63
N THR A 8 -10.25 -10.79 -8.25
CA THR A 8 -8.93 -10.14 -8.09
C THR A 8 -8.93 -8.73 -8.67
N LEU A 9 -9.51 -8.53 -9.86
CA LEU A 9 -9.61 -7.20 -10.48
C LEU A 9 -10.46 -6.24 -9.65
N VAL A 10 -11.61 -6.70 -9.15
CA VAL A 10 -12.46 -5.90 -8.25
C VAL A 10 -11.71 -5.56 -6.95
N ALA A 11 -11.01 -6.53 -6.35
CA ALA A 11 -10.23 -6.28 -5.15
C ALA A 11 -9.10 -5.28 -5.41
N ALA A 12 -8.41 -5.36 -6.55
CA ALA A 12 -7.37 -4.40 -6.93
C ALA A 12 -7.92 -2.98 -7.09
N LEU A 13 -9.08 -2.83 -7.74
CA LEU A 13 -9.75 -1.54 -7.87
C LEU A 13 -10.17 -0.98 -6.51
N VAL A 14 -10.80 -1.79 -5.65
CA VAL A 14 -11.23 -1.36 -4.32
C VAL A 14 -10.02 -1.02 -3.45
N TYR A 15 -8.93 -1.80 -3.52
CA TYR A 15 -7.70 -1.47 -2.80
C TYR A 15 -7.09 -0.14 -3.29
N PHE A 16 -7.12 0.10 -4.59
CA PHE A 16 -6.70 1.38 -5.16
C PHE A 16 -7.52 2.57 -4.61
N LEU A 17 -8.84 2.41 -4.48
CA LEU A 17 -9.69 3.42 -3.82
C LEU A 17 -9.31 3.60 -2.34
N CYS A 18 -8.96 2.52 -1.63
CA CYS A 18 -8.45 2.61 -0.26
C CYS A 18 -7.16 3.44 -0.17
N ILE A 19 -6.28 3.38 -1.19
CA ILE A 19 -5.10 4.26 -1.25
C ILE A 19 -5.52 5.72 -1.34
N GLY A 20 -6.49 6.06 -2.18
CA GLY A 20 -7.05 7.42 -2.24
C GLY A 20 -7.59 7.90 -0.91
N VAL A 21 -8.36 7.05 -0.21
CA VAL A 21 -8.84 7.35 1.16
C VAL A 21 -7.67 7.54 2.12
N GLY A 22 -6.63 6.70 2.04
CA GLY A 22 -5.42 6.82 2.86
C GLY A 22 -4.68 8.15 2.65
N VAL A 23 -4.59 8.63 1.42
CA VAL A 23 -4.03 9.96 1.10
C VAL A 23 -4.85 11.08 1.73
N LEU A 24 -6.18 11.01 1.63
CA LEU A 24 -7.07 12.01 2.25
C LEU A 24 -6.93 12.03 3.77
N LEU A 25 -6.93 10.87 4.42
CA LEU A 25 -6.76 10.76 5.86
C LEU A 25 -5.37 11.25 6.31
N GLY A 26 -4.30 10.93 5.56
CA GLY A 26 -2.96 11.43 5.84
C GLY A 26 -2.91 12.96 5.81
N ASN A 27 -3.50 13.57 4.79
CA ASN A 27 -3.58 15.03 4.68
C ASN A 27 -4.40 15.69 5.82
N LEU A 28 -5.42 15.00 6.34
CA LEU A 28 -6.19 15.50 7.49
C LEU A 28 -5.37 15.48 8.79
N VAL A 29 -4.33 14.67 8.88
CA VAL A 29 -3.48 14.55 10.09
C VAL A 29 -2.36 15.58 10.08
N ASP A 30 -1.67 15.78 8.96
CA ASP A 30 -0.46 16.62 8.92
C ASP A 30 -0.65 17.97 8.21
N HIS A 31 -1.73 18.13 7.43
CA HIS A 31 -2.07 19.37 6.70
C HIS A 31 -0.97 19.87 5.74
N THR A 32 0.09 19.09 5.50
CA THR A 32 1.24 19.51 4.67
C THR A 32 1.00 19.27 3.19
N GLY A 33 0.16 18.27 2.88
CA GLY A 33 -0.05 17.79 1.51
C GLY A 33 1.03 16.83 1.04
N ASN A 34 1.90 16.36 1.94
CA ASN A 34 2.84 15.28 1.63
C ASN A 34 2.16 13.90 1.70
N MET A 35 2.87 12.87 1.29
CA MET A 35 2.34 11.51 1.28
C MET A 35 2.89 10.65 2.45
N PHE A 36 3.42 11.29 3.50
CA PHE A 36 4.13 10.60 4.57
C PHE A 36 3.24 9.58 5.31
N TYR A 37 2.05 9.98 5.71
CA TYR A 37 1.11 9.10 6.41
C TYR A 37 0.19 8.29 5.48
N ALA A 38 0.19 8.60 4.19
CA ALA A 38 -0.69 7.93 3.23
C ALA A 38 -0.53 6.39 3.21
N PRO A 39 0.68 5.80 3.24
CA PRO A 39 0.84 4.34 3.30
C PRO A 39 0.22 3.70 4.55
N ALA A 40 0.36 4.34 5.71
CA ALA A 40 -0.20 3.86 6.98
C ALA A 40 -1.73 3.80 6.94
N PHE A 41 -2.38 4.88 6.51
CA PHE A 41 -3.84 4.92 6.40
C PHE A 41 -4.37 4.05 5.26
N SER A 42 -3.63 3.96 4.14
CA SER A 42 -3.97 3.04 3.05
C SER A 42 -3.95 1.59 3.52
N ALA A 43 -2.97 1.21 4.33
CA ALA A 43 -2.89 -0.12 4.91
C ALA A 43 -4.01 -0.37 5.93
N LEU A 44 -4.34 0.62 6.78
CA LEU A 44 -5.43 0.51 7.74
C LEU A 44 -6.77 0.20 7.04
N VAL A 45 -7.12 0.96 6.00
CA VAL A 45 -8.38 0.81 5.27
C VAL A 45 -8.33 -0.40 4.33
N GLY A 46 -7.22 -0.59 3.63
CA GLY A 46 -7.02 -1.64 2.62
C GLY A 46 -6.88 -3.06 3.19
N GLY A 47 -6.55 -3.21 4.48
CA GLY A 47 -6.35 -4.52 5.11
C GLY A 47 -7.56 -5.44 5.02
N SER A 48 -8.76 -4.87 5.09
CA SER A 48 -10.00 -5.63 4.92
C SER A 48 -10.12 -6.22 3.50
N VAL A 49 -9.84 -5.43 2.49
CA VAL A 49 -9.87 -5.87 1.07
C VAL A 49 -8.85 -6.97 0.84
N TYR A 50 -7.64 -6.78 1.36
CA TYR A 50 -6.54 -7.74 1.25
C TYR A 50 -6.90 -9.09 1.87
N MET A 51 -7.36 -9.11 3.13
CA MET A 51 -7.70 -10.36 3.83
C MET A 51 -8.92 -11.07 3.22
N ILE A 52 -9.90 -10.33 2.72
CA ILE A 52 -11.04 -10.91 2.00
C ILE A 52 -10.58 -11.52 0.67
N LEU A 53 -9.66 -10.88 -0.04
CA LEU A 53 -9.10 -11.45 -1.27
C LEU A 53 -8.38 -12.77 -1.00
N LEU A 54 -7.52 -12.84 0.02
CA LEU A 54 -6.84 -14.07 0.41
C LEU A 54 -7.81 -15.21 0.70
N ALA A 55 -8.90 -14.91 1.42
CA ALA A 55 -9.91 -15.91 1.73
C ALA A 55 -10.70 -16.39 0.49
N LYS A 56 -10.95 -15.50 -0.48
CA LYS A 56 -11.75 -15.81 -1.68
C LYS A 56 -10.93 -16.36 -2.85
N VAL A 57 -9.68 -15.94 -2.97
CA VAL A 57 -8.77 -16.30 -4.08
C VAL A 57 -7.41 -16.76 -3.52
N PRO A 58 -7.35 -17.91 -2.84
CA PRO A 58 -6.13 -18.42 -2.20
C PRO A 58 -5.16 -19.01 -3.24
N ARG A 59 -4.55 -18.16 -4.07
CA ARG A 59 -3.64 -18.58 -5.15
C ARG A 59 -2.58 -17.51 -5.41
N PHE A 60 -1.41 -17.96 -5.82
CA PHE A 60 -0.33 -17.08 -6.25
C PHE A 60 -0.75 -16.22 -7.45
N GLY A 61 -0.33 -14.97 -7.44
CA GLY A 61 -0.68 -13.96 -8.45
C GLY A 61 -1.83 -13.04 -8.02
N ALA A 62 -2.65 -13.42 -7.03
CA ALA A 62 -3.76 -12.58 -6.60
C ALA A 62 -3.28 -11.30 -5.90
N ILE A 63 -2.33 -11.39 -4.97
CA ILE A 63 -1.74 -10.25 -4.28
C ILE A 63 -0.81 -9.47 -5.23
N THR A 64 0.01 -10.19 -5.98
CA THR A 64 0.90 -9.61 -6.99
C THR A 64 0.11 -8.71 -7.96
N SER A 65 -1.10 -9.11 -8.35
CA SER A 65 -1.96 -8.30 -9.23
C SER A 65 -2.33 -6.96 -8.62
N ILE A 66 -2.62 -6.90 -7.31
CA ILE A 66 -2.85 -5.61 -6.62
C ILE A 66 -1.56 -4.77 -6.62
N GLY A 67 -0.42 -5.37 -6.31
CA GLY A 67 0.89 -4.70 -6.35
C GLY A 67 1.22 -4.14 -7.73
N LEU A 68 0.89 -4.87 -8.80
CA LEU A 68 1.05 -4.40 -10.19
C LEU A 68 0.13 -3.21 -10.50
N VAL A 69 -1.10 -3.19 -10.01
CA VAL A 69 -2.00 -2.03 -10.20
C VAL A 69 -1.44 -0.79 -9.51
N ILE A 70 -0.90 -0.93 -8.29
CA ILE A 70 -0.20 0.17 -7.59
C ILE A 70 1.02 0.63 -8.40
N ALA A 71 1.82 -0.30 -8.90
CA ALA A 71 3.00 0.01 -9.70
C ALA A 71 2.64 0.75 -11.00
N LEU A 72 1.64 0.28 -11.73
CA LEU A 72 1.15 0.93 -12.95
C LEU A 72 0.65 2.34 -12.69
N PHE A 73 -0.05 2.55 -11.57
CA PHE A 73 -0.47 3.89 -11.16
C PHE A 73 0.74 4.81 -10.93
N PHE A 74 1.75 4.40 -10.16
CA PHE A 74 2.93 5.24 -9.93
C PHE A 74 3.75 5.46 -11.19
N LEU A 75 3.81 4.49 -12.09
CA LEU A 75 4.46 4.62 -13.39
C LEU A 75 3.75 5.68 -14.27
N GLY A 76 2.42 5.65 -14.32
CA GLY A 76 1.61 6.57 -15.13
C GLY A 76 1.42 7.96 -14.53
N SER A 77 1.49 8.10 -13.20
CA SER A 77 1.13 9.33 -12.48
C SER A 77 2.31 10.31 -12.29
N LYS A 78 3.43 10.10 -12.96
CA LYS A 78 4.63 10.98 -12.91
C LYS A 78 5.16 11.23 -11.50
N HIS A 79 5.12 10.23 -10.62
CA HIS A 79 5.69 10.32 -9.27
C HIS A 79 7.22 10.15 -9.23
N GLY A 80 7.86 9.98 -10.37
CA GLY A 80 9.31 9.81 -10.53
C GLY A 80 9.72 8.39 -10.90
N ALA A 81 10.89 8.29 -11.55
CA ALA A 81 11.45 7.01 -11.96
C ALA A 81 11.76 6.14 -10.73
N GLY A 82 11.16 4.98 -10.65
CA GLY A 82 11.35 4.03 -9.53
C GLY A 82 10.26 4.03 -8.46
N ALA A 83 9.33 5.01 -8.42
CA ALA A 83 8.23 5.01 -7.46
C ALA A 83 7.34 3.76 -7.55
N PHE A 84 7.33 3.09 -8.67
CA PHE A 84 6.56 1.86 -8.92
C PHE A 84 7.20 0.59 -8.34
N LEU A 85 8.51 0.58 -8.09
CA LEU A 85 9.26 -0.61 -7.66
C LEU A 85 8.73 -1.24 -6.37
N PRO A 86 8.43 -0.49 -5.29
CA PRO A 86 7.88 -1.08 -4.08
C PRO A 86 6.57 -1.84 -4.32
N GLY A 87 5.70 -1.36 -5.20
CA GLY A 87 4.46 -2.05 -5.56
C GLY A 87 4.69 -3.46 -6.12
N ILE A 88 5.68 -3.60 -7.01
CA ILE A 88 6.04 -4.90 -7.60
C ILE A 88 6.71 -5.78 -6.56
N ILE A 89 7.77 -5.28 -5.90
CA ILE A 89 8.60 -6.08 -4.99
C ILE A 89 7.77 -6.54 -3.79
N CYS A 90 7.09 -5.62 -3.11
CA CYS A 90 6.26 -5.97 -1.96
C CYS A 90 5.07 -6.85 -2.36
N GLY A 91 4.48 -6.65 -3.54
CA GLY A 91 3.42 -7.50 -4.07
C GLY A 91 3.87 -8.96 -4.25
N LEU A 92 5.03 -9.17 -4.89
CA LEU A 92 5.60 -10.51 -5.11
C LEU A 92 6.02 -11.19 -3.80
N VAL A 93 6.74 -10.47 -2.92
CA VAL A 93 7.20 -11.03 -1.64
C VAL A 93 6.02 -11.37 -0.74
N ALA A 94 5.02 -10.49 -0.66
CA ALA A 94 3.81 -10.73 0.11
C ALA A 94 3.03 -11.95 -0.40
N ASP A 95 2.90 -12.09 -1.71
CA ASP A 95 2.25 -13.25 -2.34
C ASP A 95 3.01 -14.55 -2.05
N GLY A 96 4.35 -14.51 -2.08
CA GLY A 96 5.21 -15.62 -1.66
C GLY A 96 4.99 -16.03 -0.21
N ILE A 97 4.94 -15.07 0.72
CA ILE A 97 4.67 -15.33 2.15
C ILE A 97 3.28 -15.95 2.33
N GLY A 98 2.25 -15.39 1.67
CA GLY A 98 0.90 -15.94 1.68
C GLY A 98 0.85 -17.38 1.14
N HIS A 99 1.58 -17.65 0.06
CA HIS A 99 1.70 -18.97 -0.55
C HIS A 99 2.30 -20.00 0.41
N LEU A 100 3.37 -19.65 1.13
CA LEU A 100 3.97 -20.50 2.17
C LEU A 100 3.00 -20.88 3.29
N GLY A 101 1.93 -20.10 3.50
CA GLY A 101 0.83 -20.39 4.42
C GLY A 101 -0.40 -20.99 3.75
N HIS A 102 -0.30 -21.40 2.47
CA HIS A 102 -1.44 -21.84 1.67
C HIS A 102 -2.63 -20.86 1.71
N TYR A 103 -2.34 -19.57 1.99
CA TYR A 103 -3.31 -18.47 2.17
C TYR A 103 -4.34 -18.72 3.29
N LYS A 104 -4.08 -19.70 4.17
CA LYS A 104 -4.95 -20.09 5.30
C LYS A 104 -4.35 -19.79 6.67
N ASP A 105 -3.02 -19.76 6.75
CA ASP A 105 -2.29 -19.45 7.97
C ASP A 105 -2.45 -17.97 8.31
N LYS A 106 -3.04 -17.69 9.48
CA LYS A 106 -3.35 -16.30 9.90
C LYS A 106 -2.10 -15.47 10.14
N VAL A 107 -1.04 -16.09 10.69
CA VAL A 107 0.21 -15.37 10.98
C VAL A 107 0.93 -15.04 9.68
N LYS A 108 1.04 -16.01 8.76
CA LYS A 108 1.66 -15.77 7.44
C LYS A 108 0.86 -14.76 6.62
N ASN A 109 -0.47 -14.80 6.67
CA ASN A 109 -1.31 -13.80 6.02
C ASN A 109 -1.13 -12.40 6.63
N LEU A 110 -0.95 -12.30 7.96
CA LEU A 110 -0.60 -11.06 8.64
C LEU A 110 0.77 -10.54 8.16
N LEU A 111 1.82 -11.38 8.21
CA LEU A 111 3.17 -11.04 7.75
C LEU A 111 3.18 -10.64 6.27
N SER A 112 2.45 -11.36 5.44
CA SER A 112 2.24 -11.04 4.03
C SER A 112 1.69 -9.61 3.87
N PHE A 113 0.68 -9.25 4.64
CA PHE A 113 0.11 -7.90 4.56
C PHE A 113 1.04 -6.82 5.13
N LEU A 114 1.77 -7.09 6.21
CA LEU A 114 2.77 -6.15 6.73
C LEU A 114 3.80 -5.79 5.67
N VAL A 115 4.28 -6.77 4.90
CA VAL A 115 5.19 -6.51 3.76
C VAL A 115 4.47 -5.75 2.64
N PHE A 116 3.25 -6.18 2.28
CA PHE A 116 2.48 -5.56 1.19
C PHE A 116 2.20 -4.08 1.42
N ALA A 117 1.99 -3.66 2.67
CA ALA A 117 1.71 -2.27 3.04
C ALA A 117 2.80 -1.29 2.60
N PHE A 118 4.05 -1.75 2.49
CA PHE A 118 5.16 -0.95 1.97
C PHE A 118 5.12 -0.78 0.45
N GLY A 119 4.23 -1.43 -0.27
CA GLY A 119 4.08 -1.28 -1.72
C GLY A 119 3.70 0.12 -2.20
N THR A 120 3.13 0.96 -1.32
CA THR A 120 2.73 2.34 -1.62
C THR A 120 3.78 3.39 -1.22
N THR A 121 4.94 2.98 -0.69
CA THR A 121 5.96 3.88 -0.15
C THR A 121 6.85 4.55 -1.20
N GLY A 122 6.69 4.22 -2.48
CA GLY A 122 7.55 4.67 -3.57
C GLY A 122 7.88 6.17 -3.58
N PRO A 123 6.90 7.08 -3.48
CA PRO A 123 7.19 8.52 -3.46
C PRO A 123 8.05 8.96 -2.28
N ILE A 124 7.85 8.38 -1.09
CA ILE A 124 8.66 8.72 0.11
C ILE A 124 10.09 8.19 -0.04
N LEU A 125 10.25 6.97 -0.57
CA LEU A 125 11.59 6.43 -0.85
C LEU A 125 12.35 7.27 -1.86
N LEU A 126 11.70 7.76 -2.93
CA LEU A 126 12.35 8.65 -3.89
C LEU A 126 12.71 10.00 -3.26
N MET A 127 11.84 10.57 -2.43
CA MET A 127 12.13 11.80 -1.70
C MET A 127 13.39 11.66 -0.84
N TRP A 128 13.62 10.48 -0.26
CA TRP A 128 14.76 10.22 0.62
C TRP A 128 16.03 9.77 -0.13
N LEU A 129 15.89 8.91 -1.14
CA LEU A 129 17.03 8.33 -1.85
C LEU A 129 17.54 9.21 -2.98
N THR A 130 16.64 9.95 -3.63
CA THR A 130 16.95 10.81 -4.79
C THR A 130 16.22 12.14 -4.70
N PRO A 131 16.49 12.97 -3.66
CA PRO A 131 15.73 14.19 -3.39
C PRO A 131 15.70 15.18 -4.56
N GLN A 132 16.83 15.36 -5.27
CA GLN A 132 16.88 16.25 -6.42
C GLN A 132 15.99 15.78 -7.57
N ALA A 133 15.99 14.47 -7.86
CA ALA A 133 15.11 13.90 -8.88
C ALA A 133 13.63 14.01 -8.46
N TYR A 134 13.32 13.82 -7.17
CA TYR A 134 11.98 14.00 -6.65
C TYR A 134 11.51 15.45 -6.78
N ILE A 135 12.34 16.42 -6.39
CA ILE A 135 12.06 17.87 -6.56
C ILE A 135 11.83 18.21 -8.04
N ALA A 136 12.69 17.71 -8.95
CA ALA A 136 12.53 17.92 -10.39
C ALA A 136 11.17 17.41 -10.90
N THR A 137 10.67 16.28 -10.39
CA THR A 137 9.34 15.76 -10.76
C THR A 137 8.21 16.66 -10.25
N LEU A 138 8.37 17.27 -9.08
CA LEU A 138 7.38 18.21 -8.53
C LEU A 138 7.33 19.50 -9.35
N ILE A 139 8.48 20.04 -9.71
CA ILE A 139 8.59 21.22 -10.60
C ILE A 139 7.95 20.92 -11.97
N ALA A 140 8.24 19.78 -12.57
CA ALA A 140 7.64 19.35 -13.83
C ALA A 140 6.12 19.17 -13.76
N ARG A 141 5.57 18.97 -12.55
CA ARG A 141 4.12 18.93 -12.26
C ARG A 141 3.54 20.31 -11.93
N GLY A 142 4.31 21.39 -12.06
CA GLY A 142 3.87 22.76 -11.80
C GLY A 142 3.72 23.11 -10.31
N LYS A 143 4.42 22.41 -9.42
CA LYS A 143 4.41 22.73 -7.98
C LYS A 143 5.31 23.91 -7.69
N SER A 144 4.86 24.85 -6.82
CA SER A 144 5.65 25.99 -6.38
C SER A 144 6.77 25.58 -5.41
N GLN A 145 7.79 26.44 -5.26
CA GLN A 145 8.86 26.21 -4.30
C GLN A 145 8.33 26.10 -2.88
N ASP A 146 7.40 26.98 -2.46
CA ASP A 146 6.77 26.92 -1.14
C ASP A 146 6.05 25.60 -0.86
N TYR A 147 5.42 25.02 -1.89
CA TYR A 147 4.81 23.68 -1.77
C TYR A 147 5.90 22.62 -1.56
N ILE A 148 6.98 22.67 -2.34
CA ILE A 148 8.09 21.72 -2.27
C ILE A 148 8.72 21.78 -0.87
N ASP A 149 9.06 22.97 -0.38
CA ASP A 149 9.68 23.16 0.94
C ASP A 149 8.80 22.64 2.08
N ARG A 150 7.49 22.81 1.95
CA ARG A 150 6.52 22.33 2.96
C ARG A 150 6.39 20.82 3.01
N ILE A 151 6.48 20.10 1.86
CA ILE A 151 6.24 18.65 1.82
C ILE A 151 7.51 17.81 2.00
N MET A 152 8.68 18.42 1.88
CA MET A 152 9.94 17.68 2.02
C MET A 152 10.18 17.29 3.48
N VAL A 153 10.34 15.99 3.71
CA VAL A 153 10.65 15.41 5.02
C VAL A 153 12.06 14.84 4.99
N ALA A 154 12.93 15.31 5.88
CA ALA A 154 14.32 14.85 5.94
C ALA A 154 14.41 13.37 6.35
N PRO A 155 15.31 12.56 5.75
CA PRO A 155 15.52 11.15 6.10
C PRO A 155 16.39 10.98 7.35
N ASN A 156 16.04 11.68 8.43
CA ASN A 156 16.71 11.48 9.71
C ASN A 156 16.16 10.22 10.44
N PRO A 157 16.90 9.64 11.41
CA PRO A 157 16.50 8.42 12.09
C PRO A 157 15.10 8.49 12.72
N ALA A 158 14.70 9.65 13.26
CA ALA A 158 13.40 9.82 13.89
C ALA A 158 12.26 9.74 12.85
N ASN A 159 12.39 10.43 11.71
CA ASN A 159 11.40 10.40 10.63
C ASN A 159 11.31 9.03 9.97
N ILE A 160 12.45 8.34 9.78
CA ILE A 160 12.46 6.97 9.23
C ILE A 160 11.75 6.02 10.19
N LEU A 161 12.06 6.07 11.49
CA LEU A 161 11.41 5.24 12.50
C LEU A 161 9.92 5.52 12.58
N LEU A 162 9.52 6.80 12.62
CA LEU A 162 8.12 7.22 12.64
C LEU A 162 7.37 6.69 11.42
N PHE A 163 7.96 6.81 10.23
CA PHE A 163 7.38 6.32 8.98
C PHE A 163 7.14 4.81 9.01
N ILE A 164 8.20 4.04 9.31
CA ILE A 164 8.12 2.57 9.35
C ILE A 164 7.08 2.13 10.40
N THR A 165 7.14 2.71 11.60
CA THR A 165 6.24 2.36 12.70
C THR A 165 4.78 2.69 12.34
N SER A 166 4.53 3.85 11.74
CA SER A 166 3.18 4.24 11.32
C SER A 166 2.59 3.27 10.28
N VAL A 167 3.39 2.85 9.29
CA VAL A 167 2.97 1.88 8.27
C VAL A 167 2.69 0.52 8.91
N LEU A 168 3.56 0.04 9.80
CA LEU A 168 3.38 -1.23 10.49
C LEU A 168 2.13 -1.23 11.39
N ILE A 169 1.88 -0.15 12.14
CA ILE A 169 0.67 -0.01 12.96
C ILE A 169 -0.59 -0.02 12.09
N GLY A 170 -0.62 0.79 11.02
CA GLY A 170 -1.73 0.81 10.09
C GLY A 170 -2.01 -0.55 9.47
N ALA A 171 -0.95 -1.25 9.03
CA ALA A 171 -1.05 -2.58 8.47
C ALA A 171 -1.51 -3.64 9.49
N LEU A 172 -0.99 -3.61 10.71
CA LEU A 172 -1.39 -4.52 11.78
C LEU A 172 -2.89 -4.38 12.08
N LEU A 173 -3.34 -3.15 12.33
CA LEU A 173 -4.75 -2.87 12.63
C LEU A 173 -5.65 -3.23 11.44
N GLY A 174 -5.28 -2.84 10.22
CA GLY A 174 -6.01 -3.19 9.01
C GLY A 174 -6.13 -4.70 8.78
N ALA A 175 -5.04 -5.45 9.01
CA ALA A 175 -5.04 -6.91 8.92
C ALA A 175 -5.96 -7.57 9.96
N LEU A 176 -5.91 -7.14 11.22
CA LEU A 176 -6.74 -7.69 12.29
C LEU A 176 -8.22 -7.46 12.00
N ILE A 177 -8.60 -6.24 11.59
CA ILE A 177 -9.97 -5.91 11.17
C ILE A 177 -10.36 -6.78 9.97
N GLY A 178 -9.50 -6.88 8.96
CA GLY A 178 -9.73 -7.68 7.76
C GLY A 178 -9.91 -9.17 8.04
N GLN A 179 -9.10 -9.74 8.92
CA GLN A 179 -9.25 -11.14 9.35
C GLN A 179 -10.57 -11.39 10.09
N ALA A 180 -11.01 -10.45 10.94
CA ALA A 180 -12.29 -10.55 11.63
C ALA A 180 -13.47 -10.48 10.63
N LEU A 181 -13.42 -9.56 9.65
CA LEU A 181 -14.44 -9.43 8.62
C LEU A 181 -14.49 -10.64 7.69
N SER A 182 -13.36 -11.16 7.26
CA SER A 182 -13.31 -12.34 6.37
C SER A 182 -13.95 -13.58 7.01
N LYS A 183 -13.77 -13.77 8.31
CA LYS A 183 -14.44 -14.84 9.07
C LYS A 183 -15.96 -14.67 9.10
N LYS A 184 -16.46 -13.46 9.40
CA LYS A 184 -17.92 -13.19 9.45
C LYS A 184 -18.57 -13.44 8.08
N LEU A 185 -17.88 -13.11 6.99
CA LEU A 185 -18.37 -13.37 5.64
C LEU A 185 -18.42 -14.86 5.30
N ALA A 186 -17.43 -15.64 5.75
CA ALA A 186 -17.42 -17.10 5.54
C ALA A 186 -18.58 -17.78 6.23
N HIS A 187 -18.94 -17.37 7.45
CA HIS A 187 -20.08 -17.93 8.21
C HIS A 187 -21.46 -17.59 7.62
N LYS A 188 -21.59 -16.54 6.82
CA LYS A 188 -22.88 -16.16 6.19
C LYS A 188 -23.14 -16.91 4.87
N THR A 189 -22.12 -17.53 4.30
CA THR A 189 -22.20 -18.24 3.01
C THR A 189 -22.18 -19.76 3.14
N SER A 190 -22.04 -20.29 4.34
CA SER A 190 -22.22 -21.71 4.70
C SER A 190 -23.62 -21.93 5.24
#